data_647ba2916d3fbb26c86a720875e35368
#
_entry.id   647ba2916d3fbb26c86a720875e35368
#
_cell.length_a   1.000
_cell.length_b   1.000
_cell.length_c   1.000
_cell.angle_alpha   90.00
_cell.angle_beta   90.00
_cell.angle_gamma   90.00
#
_symmetry.space_group_name_H-M   'P 1'
#
loop_
_entity.id
_entity.type
_entity.pdbx_description
1 polymer ?
#
loop_
_entity_poly.entity_id
_entity_poly.type
_entity_poly.pdbx_seq_one_letter_code
_entity_poly.pdbx_strand_id
1 'polypeptide(L)'
;MNFKKMNFNSMKRIALSLMLVSVSMLSVQAQLLYKISKDSTDQKPSYIMASNRLMNPMGVVSLSGELKEALTNTDQMYFEVNKTAYKETINDAKKLADGKTLLSLLTPAQQTKLNAFLKKYMEVDFRSSYVQKKYGNLTPAALMEDMEQLLFVANHMGMYDPTHTFDQYFEAQAKANNETVGGLSDVDAYINATYKSDLKQQVARLVEFLENEPTELAKLNKAVGAFKAQDVDVAAKATGAHVSQPTLEAWAAKVQTVMAEKPTFFVVDAANLGGENGLLQLLRNAGCKVEK
;
A
#
# COMPACT_ATOMS: atom_id res chain seq x y z
N MET A 1 -50.10 -40.31 -29.08
CA MET A 1 -48.92 -39.57 -28.64
C MET A 1 -48.85 -39.61 -27.11
N ASN A 2 -47.96 -40.47 -26.58
CA ASN A 2 -47.92 -40.81 -25.14
C ASN A 2 -47.03 -39.80 -24.39
N PHE A 3 -47.63 -38.99 -23.54
CA PHE A 3 -46.91 -38.17 -22.56
C PHE A 3 -46.52 -39.06 -21.38
N LYS A 4 -45.20 -39.35 -21.30
CA LYS A 4 -44.60 -40.04 -20.16
C LYS A 4 -44.66 -39.12 -18.96
N LYS A 5 -45.42 -39.51 -17.89
CA LYS A 5 -45.46 -38.83 -16.61
C LYS A 5 -44.07 -38.77 -16.01
N MET A 6 -43.54 -37.59 -15.92
CA MET A 6 -42.25 -37.30 -15.23
C MET A 6 -42.49 -37.42 -13.69
N ASN A 7 -41.71 -38.24 -13.04
CA ASN A 7 -41.89 -38.63 -11.66
C ASN A 7 -41.53 -37.45 -10.72
N PHE A 8 -42.43 -37.07 -9.83
CA PHE A 8 -42.33 -35.90 -8.90
C PHE A 8 -41.09 -35.92 -8.02
N ASN A 9 -40.50 -37.10 -7.80
CA ASN A 9 -39.25 -37.28 -7.03
C ASN A 9 -37.98 -36.86 -7.82
N SER A 10 -38.04 -36.83 -9.12
CA SER A 10 -36.89 -36.37 -9.96
C SER A 10 -36.82 -34.83 -9.98
N MET A 11 -37.94 -34.14 -9.96
CA MET A 11 -37.99 -32.67 -9.86
C MET A 11 -37.50 -32.15 -8.54
N LYS A 12 -37.76 -32.85 -7.40
CA LYS A 12 -37.22 -32.46 -6.09
C LYS A 12 -35.70 -32.62 -6.00
N ARG A 13 -35.13 -33.60 -6.65
CA ARG A 13 -33.66 -33.80 -6.70
C ARG A 13 -32.95 -32.77 -7.59
N ILE A 14 -33.58 -32.33 -8.68
CA ILE A 14 -33.06 -31.26 -9.56
C ILE A 14 -33.17 -29.89 -8.85
N ALA A 15 -34.26 -29.62 -8.12
CA ALA A 15 -34.39 -28.41 -7.33
C ALA A 15 -33.42 -28.35 -6.14
N LEU A 16 -33.11 -29.51 -5.50
CA LEU A 16 -32.16 -29.58 -4.39
C LEU A 16 -30.69 -29.46 -4.89
N SER A 17 -30.37 -29.97 -6.08
CA SER A 17 -29.02 -29.80 -6.68
C SER A 17 -28.78 -28.38 -7.23
N LEU A 18 -29.82 -27.66 -7.63
CA LEU A 18 -29.73 -26.24 -8.02
C LEU A 18 -29.65 -25.29 -6.83
N MET A 19 -30.19 -25.66 -5.64
CA MET A 19 -30.01 -24.90 -4.41
C MET A 19 -28.63 -25.08 -3.76
N LEU A 20 -27.92 -26.18 -4.03
CA LEU A 20 -26.57 -26.40 -3.47
C LEU A 20 -25.45 -25.73 -4.29
N VAL A 21 -25.73 -25.25 -5.51
CA VAL A 21 -24.76 -24.51 -6.33
C VAL A 21 -24.85 -22.99 -6.10
N SER A 22 -25.92 -22.49 -5.47
CA SER A 22 -26.11 -21.05 -5.21
C SER A 22 -25.58 -20.57 -3.85
N VAL A 23 -24.97 -21.44 -3.04
CA VAL A 23 -24.43 -21.06 -1.70
C VAL A 23 -22.91 -20.85 -1.74
N SER A 24 -22.22 -21.13 -2.84
CA SER A 24 -20.77 -20.94 -2.97
C SER A 24 -20.33 -19.65 -3.69
N MET A 25 -21.23 -18.70 -3.91
CA MET A 25 -20.89 -17.39 -4.49
C MET A 25 -21.01 -16.20 -3.51
N LEU A 26 -20.99 -16.45 -2.22
CA LEU A 26 -21.05 -15.38 -1.21
C LEU A 26 -19.87 -15.50 -0.25
N SER A 27 -18.69 -15.21 -0.71
CA SER A 27 -17.59 -14.70 0.13
C SER A 27 -16.32 -14.45 -0.69
N VAL A 28 -16.40 -13.55 -1.68
CA VAL A 28 -15.21 -12.89 -2.20
C VAL A 28 -15.29 -11.46 -1.70
N GLN A 29 -15.13 -11.27 -0.40
CA GLN A 29 -14.98 -9.95 0.19
C GLN A 29 -13.91 -10.03 1.29
N ALA A 30 -12.99 -9.08 1.24
CA ALA A 30 -11.96 -8.80 2.21
C ALA A 30 -10.70 -9.70 2.21
N GLN A 31 -10.21 -10.15 1.07
CA GLN A 31 -8.85 -10.75 1.01
C GLN A 31 -7.72 -9.74 1.30
N LEU A 32 -8.04 -8.44 1.38
CA LEU A 32 -7.12 -7.37 1.78
C LEU A 32 -7.17 -7.07 3.29
N LEU A 33 -8.16 -7.59 4.01
CA LEU A 33 -8.32 -7.43 5.46
C LEU A 33 -7.89 -8.70 6.18
N TYR A 34 -7.07 -8.54 7.21
CA TYR A 34 -6.57 -9.61 8.05
C TYR A 34 -6.95 -9.35 9.50
N LYS A 35 -7.55 -10.32 10.15
CA LYS A 35 -7.82 -10.32 11.58
C LYS A 35 -6.58 -10.85 12.31
N ILE A 36 -6.12 -10.13 13.32
CA ILE A 36 -4.98 -10.52 14.14
C ILE A 36 -5.36 -10.63 15.61
N SER A 37 -4.88 -11.66 16.28
CA SER A 37 -5.10 -11.87 17.72
C SER A 37 -3.92 -12.62 18.34
N LYS A 38 -3.76 -12.47 19.67
CA LYS A 38 -2.97 -13.39 20.50
C LYS A 38 -3.91 -14.40 21.15
N ASP A 39 -3.38 -15.55 21.58
CA ASP A 39 -4.14 -16.66 22.17
C ASP A 39 -4.89 -16.35 23.49
N SER A 40 -4.87 -15.13 23.99
CA SER A 40 -5.66 -14.75 25.14
C SER A 40 -7.12 -14.54 24.74
N THR A 41 -8.00 -15.38 25.25
CA THR A 41 -9.40 -15.52 24.90
C THR A 41 -10.29 -14.30 25.18
N ASP A 42 -9.79 -13.25 25.81
CA ASP A 42 -10.60 -12.13 26.32
C ASP A 42 -10.37 -10.78 25.62
N GLN A 43 -9.42 -10.67 24.69
CA GLN A 43 -9.19 -9.43 23.96
C GLN A 43 -9.93 -9.41 22.62
N LYS A 44 -10.59 -8.27 22.32
CA LYS A 44 -11.11 -8.02 20.99
C LYS A 44 -9.97 -8.09 19.96
N PRO A 45 -10.22 -8.64 18.77
CA PRO A 45 -9.19 -8.72 17.73
C PRO A 45 -8.80 -7.34 17.22
N SER A 46 -7.60 -7.24 16.71
CA SER A 46 -7.13 -6.14 15.86
C SER A 46 -7.18 -6.55 14.40
N TYR A 47 -7.03 -5.59 13.49
CA TYR A 47 -7.13 -5.84 12.06
C TYR A 47 -6.00 -5.17 11.30
N ILE A 48 -5.56 -5.78 10.20
CA ILE A 48 -4.61 -5.17 9.25
C ILE A 48 -5.27 -5.12 7.88
N MET A 49 -5.36 -3.92 7.33
CA MET A 49 -5.79 -3.67 5.96
C MET A 49 -4.58 -3.51 5.04
N ALA A 50 -4.50 -4.32 4.00
CA ALA A 50 -3.54 -4.10 2.94
C ALA A 50 -3.93 -2.85 2.15
N SER A 51 -3.01 -1.91 2.02
CA SER A 51 -3.16 -0.69 1.22
C SER A 51 -2.26 -0.71 -0.01
N ASN A 52 -2.43 0.29 -0.86
CA ASN A 52 -1.53 0.57 -1.96
C ASN A 52 -1.31 2.08 -2.04
N ARG A 53 -0.06 2.53 -1.99
CA ARG A 53 0.31 3.95 -1.91
C ARG A 53 -0.01 4.76 -3.18
N LEU A 54 -0.21 4.09 -4.33
CA LEU A 54 -0.46 4.74 -5.62
C LEU A 54 -1.92 4.64 -6.07
N MET A 55 -2.69 3.71 -5.52
CA MET A 55 -4.10 3.50 -5.90
C MET A 55 -5.04 4.27 -5.00
N ASN A 56 -6.16 4.72 -5.54
CA ASN A 56 -7.29 5.11 -4.70
C ASN A 56 -8.04 3.84 -4.22
N PRO A 57 -8.69 3.86 -3.05
CA PRO A 57 -9.45 2.72 -2.54
C PRO A 57 -10.75 2.44 -3.30
N MET A 58 -11.25 3.40 -4.09
CA MET A 58 -12.51 3.30 -4.81
C MET A 58 -12.48 2.16 -5.83
N GLY A 59 -13.46 1.29 -5.78
CA GLY A 59 -13.53 0.12 -6.66
C GLY A 59 -12.67 -1.09 -6.22
N VAL A 60 -11.86 -0.95 -5.17
CA VAL A 60 -11.08 -2.04 -4.57
C VAL A 60 -11.56 -2.34 -3.16
N VAL A 61 -11.92 -1.29 -2.40
CA VAL A 61 -12.40 -1.38 -1.02
C VAL A 61 -13.89 -1.02 -0.98
N SER A 62 -14.68 -1.89 -0.37
CA SER A 62 -16.10 -1.62 -0.09
C SER A 62 -16.29 -1.52 1.43
N LEU A 63 -16.84 -0.39 1.89
CA LEU A 63 -17.19 -0.19 3.31
C LEU A 63 -18.48 -0.95 3.64
N SER A 64 -18.40 -2.28 3.67
CA SER A 64 -19.53 -3.17 3.98
C SER A 64 -19.03 -4.41 4.71
N GLY A 65 -19.95 -5.11 5.39
CA GLY A 65 -19.67 -6.38 6.05
C GLY A 65 -18.48 -6.30 7.00
N GLU A 66 -17.49 -7.15 6.79
CA GLU A 66 -16.33 -7.35 7.67
C GLU A 66 -15.47 -6.10 7.88
N LEU A 67 -15.25 -5.29 6.83
CA LEU A 67 -14.48 -4.04 6.97
C LEU A 67 -15.19 -3.05 7.89
N LYS A 68 -16.52 -2.91 7.75
CA LYS A 68 -17.31 -2.05 8.63
C LYS A 68 -17.27 -2.57 10.07
N GLU A 69 -17.39 -3.87 10.25
CA GLU A 69 -17.28 -4.52 11.58
C GLU A 69 -15.89 -4.29 12.17
N ALA A 70 -14.82 -4.48 11.40
CA ALA A 70 -13.46 -4.24 11.84
C ALA A 70 -13.25 -2.80 12.31
N LEU A 71 -13.70 -1.80 11.52
CA LEU A 71 -13.62 -0.39 11.87
C LEU A 71 -14.48 0.00 13.09
N THR A 72 -15.58 -0.73 13.34
CA THR A 72 -16.44 -0.49 14.52
C THR A 72 -15.88 -1.13 15.79
N ASN A 73 -15.11 -2.20 15.67
CA ASN A 73 -14.57 -2.96 16.78
C ASN A 73 -13.17 -2.53 17.22
N THR A 74 -12.58 -1.55 16.56
CA THR A 74 -11.27 -0.99 16.91
C THR A 74 -11.42 0.39 17.56
N ASP A 75 -10.46 0.74 18.42
CA ASP A 75 -10.48 1.96 19.23
C ASP A 75 -9.37 2.95 18.83
N GLN A 76 -8.52 2.57 17.90
CA GLN A 76 -7.41 3.37 17.35
C GLN A 76 -6.98 2.86 15.99
N MET A 77 -6.31 3.73 15.22
CA MET A 77 -5.81 3.41 13.89
C MET A 77 -4.31 3.70 13.77
N TYR A 78 -3.57 2.79 13.13
CA TYR A 78 -2.15 2.93 12.90
C TYR A 78 -1.80 2.77 11.43
N PHE A 79 -1.01 3.70 10.91
CA PHE A 79 -0.39 3.65 9.58
C PHE A 79 1.08 3.26 9.70
N GLU A 80 1.75 3.00 8.58
CA GLU A 80 3.20 2.81 8.55
C GLU A 80 3.92 4.02 9.18
N VAL A 81 3.45 5.22 8.82
CA VAL A 81 3.87 6.51 9.40
C VAL A 81 2.65 7.41 9.46
N ASN A 82 2.46 8.15 10.53
CA ASN A 82 1.41 9.18 10.60
C ASN A 82 1.83 10.43 9.79
N LYS A 83 1.76 10.31 8.45
CA LYS A 83 2.23 11.37 7.53
C LYS A 83 1.46 12.67 7.65
N THR A 84 0.18 12.60 7.98
CA THR A 84 -0.68 13.79 8.09
C THR A 84 -0.28 14.66 9.27
N ALA A 85 -0.01 14.05 10.43
CA ALA A 85 0.43 14.78 11.61
C ALA A 85 1.80 15.48 11.41
N TYR A 86 2.66 14.92 10.55
CA TYR A 86 4.03 15.39 10.31
C TYR A 86 4.27 15.90 8.90
N LYS A 87 3.21 16.34 8.21
CA LYS A 87 3.25 16.73 6.80
C LYS A 87 4.32 17.77 6.48
N GLU A 88 4.40 18.84 7.27
CA GLU A 88 5.38 19.92 7.06
C GLU A 88 6.81 19.41 7.26
N THR A 89 7.06 18.67 8.34
CA THR A 89 8.37 18.07 8.63
C THR A 89 8.85 17.16 7.51
N ILE A 90 7.95 16.31 6.96
CA ILE A 90 8.24 15.43 5.84
C ILE A 90 8.50 16.23 4.56
N ASN A 91 7.70 17.26 4.28
CA ASN A 91 7.88 18.10 3.09
C ASN A 91 9.22 18.86 3.13
N ASP A 92 9.65 19.30 4.29
CA ASP A 92 10.95 19.94 4.44
C ASP A 92 12.10 18.93 4.29
N ALA A 93 11.94 17.72 4.80
CA ALA A 93 12.92 16.65 4.65
C ALA A 93 13.10 16.18 3.18
N LYS A 94 12.10 16.36 2.34
CA LYS A 94 12.15 16.07 0.90
C LYS A 94 13.08 17.02 0.12
N LYS A 95 13.48 18.13 0.73
CA LYS A 95 14.32 19.15 0.08
C LYS A 95 15.80 18.91 0.37
N LEU A 96 16.62 19.22 -0.63
CA LEU A 96 18.07 19.26 -0.46
C LEU A 96 18.47 20.43 0.43
N ALA A 97 19.60 20.30 1.11
CA ALA A 97 20.19 21.40 1.88
C ALA A 97 20.50 22.61 0.97
N ASP A 98 20.52 23.78 1.59
CA ASP A 98 20.78 25.04 0.90
C ASP A 98 22.03 24.99 0.00
N GLY A 99 21.90 25.56 -1.20
CA GLY A 99 22.96 25.62 -2.21
C GLY A 99 23.13 24.34 -3.02
N LYS A 100 22.41 23.26 -2.72
CA LYS A 100 22.39 22.04 -3.53
C LYS A 100 21.17 22.02 -4.45
N THR A 101 21.37 21.52 -5.65
CA THR A 101 20.29 21.25 -6.59
C THR A 101 20.34 19.79 -7.04
N LEU A 102 19.18 19.25 -7.42
CA LEU A 102 19.11 17.87 -7.92
C LEU A 102 20.10 17.65 -9.09
N LEU A 103 20.13 18.57 -10.06
CA LEU A 103 21.02 18.44 -11.20
C LEU A 103 22.51 18.47 -10.83
N SER A 104 22.89 19.15 -9.74
CA SER A 104 24.28 19.14 -9.27
C SER A 104 24.75 17.79 -8.71
N LEU A 105 23.82 16.89 -8.41
CA LEU A 105 24.10 15.54 -7.95
C LEU A 105 24.24 14.53 -9.10
N LEU A 106 23.85 14.90 -10.32
CA LEU A 106 23.78 14.02 -11.49
C LEU A 106 24.87 14.37 -12.51
N THR A 107 25.48 13.36 -13.08
CA THR A 107 26.36 13.53 -14.27
C THR A 107 25.52 13.96 -15.49
N PRO A 108 26.14 14.55 -16.54
CA PRO A 108 25.44 14.95 -17.76
C PRO A 108 24.66 13.79 -18.42
N ALA A 109 25.23 12.58 -18.40
CA ALA A 109 24.56 11.39 -18.94
C ALA A 109 23.29 11.02 -18.11
N GLN A 110 23.36 11.11 -16.79
CA GLN A 110 22.22 10.86 -15.89
C GLN A 110 21.13 11.94 -16.04
N GLN A 111 21.53 13.22 -16.20
CA GLN A 111 20.60 14.31 -16.50
C GLN A 111 19.88 14.08 -17.84
N THR A 112 20.58 13.55 -18.86
CA THR A 112 19.95 13.19 -20.13
C THR A 112 18.89 12.13 -19.97
N LYS A 113 19.13 11.08 -19.17
CA LYS A 113 18.15 10.03 -18.87
C LYS A 113 16.94 10.58 -18.13
N LEU A 114 17.17 11.40 -17.10
CA LEU A 114 16.09 12.05 -16.35
C LEU A 114 15.23 12.92 -17.26
N ASN A 115 15.84 13.73 -18.12
CA ASN A 115 15.12 14.57 -19.07
C ASN A 115 14.34 13.74 -20.09
N ALA A 116 14.86 12.59 -20.53
CA ALA A 116 14.15 11.68 -21.43
C ALA A 116 12.90 11.12 -20.76
N PHE A 117 12.98 10.71 -19.49
CA PHE A 117 11.83 10.24 -18.72
C PHE A 117 10.78 11.35 -18.55
N LEU A 118 11.18 12.55 -18.11
CA LEU A 118 10.26 13.66 -17.92
C LEU A 118 9.57 14.07 -19.23
N LYS A 119 10.30 14.09 -20.35
CA LYS A 119 9.68 14.33 -21.67
C LYS A 119 8.66 13.27 -22.05
N LYS A 120 8.95 12.02 -21.77
CA LYS A 120 8.05 10.90 -22.06
C LYS A 120 6.73 11.00 -21.31
N TYR A 121 6.76 11.37 -20.02
CA TYR A 121 5.60 11.33 -19.13
C TYR A 121 4.96 12.68 -18.82
N MET A 122 5.69 13.80 -19.06
CA MET A 122 5.21 15.16 -18.77
C MET A 122 5.31 16.11 -19.96
N GLU A 123 5.89 15.66 -21.09
CA GLU A 123 6.14 16.47 -22.31
C GLU A 123 7.13 17.64 -22.08
N VAL A 124 7.72 17.76 -20.91
CA VAL A 124 8.66 18.81 -20.50
C VAL A 124 9.92 18.21 -19.87
N ASP A 125 10.97 19.00 -19.74
CA ASP A 125 12.22 18.62 -19.08
C ASP A 125 12.74 19.75 -18.16
N PHE A 126 13.96 19.59 -17.60
CA PHE A 126 14.56 20.57 -16.69
C PHE A 126 14.86 21.94 -17.33
N ARG A 127 14.65 22.17 -18.62
CA ARG A 127 14.66 23.51 -19.23
C ARG A 127 13.39 24.29 -18.92
N SER A 128 12.31 23.61 -18.56
CA SER A 128 11.06 24.22 -18.11
C SER A 128 11.20 24.79 -16.68
N SER A 129 10.81 26.05 -16.51
CA SER A 129 10.75 26.68 -15.18
C SER A 129 9.80 25.95 -14.21
N TYR A 130 8.75 25.33 -14.73
CA TYR A 130 7.84 24.49 -13.95
C TYR A 130 8.58 23.28 -13.33
N VAL A 131 9.35 22.55 -14.15
CA VAL A 131 10.12 21.37 -13.70
C VAL A 131 11.20 21.79 -12.70
N GLN A 132 11.92 22.90 -12.98
CA GLN A 132 12.93 23.43 -12.07
C GLN A 132 12.33 23.82 -10.71
N LYS A 133 11.19 24.49 -10.71
CA LYS A 133 10.48 24.89 -9.47
C LYS A 133 9.97 23.66 -8.70
N LYS A 134 9.45 22.66 -9.40
CA LYS A 134 8.87 21.47 -8.78
C LYS A 134 9.94 20.52 -8.25
N TYR A 135 11.00 20.26 -9.00
CA TYR A 135 11.95 19.18 -8.75
C TYR A 135 13.38 19.65 -8.44
N GLY A 136 13.71 20.91 -8.70
CA GLY A 136 15.10 21.41 -8.69
C GLY A 136 15.81 21.29 -7.35
N ASN A 137 15.09 21.32 -6.24
CA ASN A 137 15.64 21.21 -4.89
C ASN A 137 15.19 19.92 -4.14
N LEU A 138 14.57 18.99 -4.83
CA LEU A 138 14.18 17.73 -4.18
C LEU A 138 15.39 16.81 -4.02
N THR A 139 15.35 16.00 -2.94
CA THR A 139 16.24 14.84 -2.82
C THR A 139 15.94 13.82 -3.93
N PRO A 140 16.93 13.02 -4.37
CA PRO A 140 16.66 11.98 -5.38
C PRO A 140 15.59 10.98 -4.95
N ALA A 141 15.48 10.68 -3.66
CA ALA A 141 14.42 9.81 -3.12
C ALA A 141 13.02 10.42 -3.27
N ALA A 142 12.87 11.73 -2.98
CA ALA A 142 11.60 12.42 -3.15
C ALA A 142 11.20 12.54 -4.63
N LEU A 143 12.17 12.78 -5.53
CA LEU A 143 11.91 12.75 -6.97
C LEU A 143 11.47 11.37 -7.44
N MET A 144 12.10 10.30 -6.94
CA MET A 144 11.77 8.93 -7.35
C MET A 144 10.32 8.58 -6.99
N GLU A 145 9.81 9.03 -5.81
CA GLU A 145 8.38 8.87 -5.46
C GLU A 145 7.46 9.51 -6.52
N ASP A 146 7.77 10.74 -6.96
CA ASP A 146 6.99 11.43 -8.00
C ASP A 146 7.11 10.73 -9.37
N MET A 147 8.27 10.15 -9.70
CA MET A 147 8.47 9.42 -10.96
C MET A 147 7.71 8.09 -10.99
N GLU A 148 7.69 7.36 -9.89
CA GLU A 148 6.85 6.15 -9.75
C GLU A 148 5.36 6.49 -9.89
N GLN A 149 4.95 7.61 -9.31
CA GLN A 149 3.58 8.11 -9.47
C GLN A 149 3.26 8.48 -10.92
N LEU A 150 4.19 9.17 -11.63
CA LEU A 150 4.02 9.48 -13.06
C LEU A 150 3.90 8.21 -13.90
N LEU A 151 4.74 7.21 -13.62
CA LEU A 151 4.69 5.91 -14.27
C LEU A 151 3.34 5.20 -14.04
N PHE A 152 2.84 5.26 -12.79
CA PHE A 152 1.54 4.70 -12.43
C PHE A 152 0.40 5.43 -13.15
N VAL A 153 0.33 6.76 -13.06
CA VAL A 153 -0.73 7.57 -13.68
C VAL A 153 -0.81 7.38 -15.18
N ALA A 154 0.34 7.34 -15.86
CA ALA A 154 0.39 7.14 -17.30
C ALA A 154 -0.20 5.79 -17.76
N ASN A 155 -0.19 4.77 -16.90
CA ASN A 155 -0.65 3.41 -17.23
C ASN A 155 -1.97 3.03 -16.52
N HIS A 156 -2.33 3.72 -15.44
CA HIS A 156 -3.47 3.41 -14.58
C HIS A 156 -4.24 4.65 -14.14
N MET A 157 -4.42 5.64 -15.03
CA MET A 157 -4.98 6.96 -14.73
C MET A 157 -6.29 6.90 -13.94
N GLY A 158 -7.22 6.01 -14.29
CA GLY A 158 -8.51 5.86 -13.60
C GLY A 158 -8.42 5.27 -12.18
N MET A 159 -7.24 4.86 -11.74
CA MET A 159 -7.01 4.27 -10.41
C MET A 159 -6.24 5.20 -9.46
N TYR A 160 -5.88 6.38 -9.92
CA TYR A 160 -5.15 7.38 -9.14
C TYR A 160 -6.05 8.57 -8.80
N ASP A 161 -6.03 8.94 -7.52
CA ASP A 161 -6.62 10.17 -7.03
C ASP A 161 -5.78 10.70 -5.85
N PRO A 162 -5.09 11.84 -6.01
CA PRO A 162 -4.23 12.38 -4.96
C PRO A 162 -5.01 12.90 -3.75
N THR A 163 -6.31 13.05 -3.87
CA THR A 163 -7.21 13.51 -2.81
C THR A 163 -7.97 12.39 -2.11
N HIS A 164 -7.85 11.16 -2.61
CA HIS A 164 -8.52 9.97 -2.08
C HIS A 164 -7.55 8.78 -2.06
N THR A 165 -6.40 8.93 -1.41
CA THR A 165 -5.48 7.81 -1.17
C THR A 165 -6.02 6.87 -0.08
N PHE A 166 -5.44 5.67 0.06
CA PHE A 166 -5.80 4.76 1.16
C PHE A 166 -5.62 5.41 2.52
N ASP A 167 -4.50 6.10 2.75
CA ASP A 167 -4.24 6.76 4.03
C ASP A 167 -5.32 7.80 4.33
N GLN A 168 -5.66 8.69 3.37
CA GLN A 168 -6.71 9.70 3.57
C GLN A 168 -8.09 9.10 3.80
N TYR A 169 -8.42 8.00 3.09
CA TYR A 169 -9.69 7.31 3.27
C TYR A 169 -9.82 6.75 4.68
N PHE A 170 -8.81 6.04 5.18
CA PHE A 170 -8.86 5.45 6.52
C PHE A 170 -8.68 6.50 7.63
N GLU A 171 -7.87 7.54 7.43
CA GLU A 171 -7.82 8.67 8.38
C GLU A 171 -9.19 9.37 8.53
N ALA A 172 -9.94 9.49 7.43
CA ALA A 172 -11.29 10.03 7.50
C ALA A 172 -12.24 9.13 8.33
N GLN A 173 -12.08 7.80 8.26
CA GLN A 173 -12.81 6.85 9.10
C GLN A 173 -12.43 7.00 10.58
N ALA A 174 -11.11 7.04 10.88
CA ALA A 174 -10.63 7.23 12.24
C ALA A 174 -11.15 8.54 12.86
N LYS A 175 -11.13 9.63 12.08
CA LYS A 175 -11.67 10.93 12.51
C LYS A 175 -13.18 10.87 12.76
N ALA A 176 -13.94 10.21 11.89
CA ALA A 176 -15.38 10.05 12.06
C ALA A 176 -15.75 9.26 13.32
N ASN A 177 -14.90 8.30 13.71
CA ASN A 177 -15.06 7.47 14.90
C ASN A 177 -14.41 8.10 16.17
N ASN A 178 -13.78 9.27 16.08
CA ASN A 178 -12.98 9.89 17.15
C ASN A 178 -11.83 9.00 17.66
N GLU A 179 -11.22 8.23 16.79
CA GLU A 179 -10.09 7.37 17.09
C GLU A 179 -8.78 8.13 17.09
N THR A 180 -7.82 7.67 17.91
CA THR A 180 -6.45 8.17 17.85
C THR A 180 -5.71 7.56 16.66
N VAL A 181 -4.87 8.36 16.01
CA VAL A 181 -4.07 7.93 14.86
C VAL A 181 -2.59 7.88 15.24
N GLY A 182 -1.96 6.72 15.00
CA GLY A 182 -0.54 6.48 15.27
C GLY A 182 0.25 6.04 14.02
N GLY A 183 1.55 5.80 14.22
CA GLY A 183 2.46 5.25 13.21
C GLY A 183 3.24 4.05 13.74
N LEU A 184 3.50 3.07 12.88
CA LEU A 184 4.39 1.94 13.18
C LEU A 184 5.84 2.39 13.24
N SER A 185 6.24 3.30 12.35
CA SER A 185 7.52 4.02 12.43
C SER A 185 7.35 5.36 13.12
N ASP A 186 8.39 5.73 13.85
CA ASP A 186 8.64 7.11 14.23
C ASP A 186 8.94 7.97 12.98
N VAL A 187 8.48 9.22 12.96
CA VAL A 187 8.63 10.11 11.80
C VAL A 187 10.10 10.42 11.50
N ASP A 188 10.93 10.61 12.54
CA ASP A 188 12.33 10.91 12.33
C ASP A 188 13.09 9.70 11.79
N ALA A 189 12.76 8.49 12.27
CA ALA A 189 13.30 7.25 11.73
C ALA A 189 12.94 7.09 10.24
N TYR A 190 11.68 7.35 9.89
CA TYR A 190 11.21 7.33 8.50
C TYR A 190 11.96 8.36 7.63
N ILE A 191 12.05 9.60 8.06
CA ILE A 191 12.74 10.68 7.35
C ILE A 191 14.20 10.33 7.13
N ASN A 192 14.89 9.83 8.18
CA ASN A 192 16.30 9.46 8.10
C ASN A 192 16.54 8.30 7.14
N ALA A 193 15.66 7.30 7.15
CA ALA A 193 15.78 6.15 6.24
C ALA A 193 15.48 6.53 4.78
N THR A 194 14.56 7.45 4.53
CA THR A 194 14.06 7.77 3.18
C THR A 194 14.79 8.96 2.57
N TYR A 195 14.69 10.14 3.17
CA TYR A 195 15.11 11.40 2.55
C TYR A 195 16.49 11.89 3.01
N LYS A 196 16.92 11.52 4.23
CA LYS A 196 18.22 11.89 4.79
C LYS A 196 19.26 10.77 4.72
N SER A 197 18.94 9.65 4.06
CA SER A 197 19.91 8.61 3.75
C SER A 197 21.01 9.13 2.81
N ASP A 198 22.06 8.36 2.62
CA ASP A 198 23.21 8.75 1.78
C ASP A 198 22.76 9.17 0.37
N LEU A 199 23.10 10.41 -0.03
CA LEU A 199 22.70 10.97 -1.32
C LEU A 199 23.27 10.21 -2.52
N LYS A 200 24.43 9.56 -2.40
CA LYS A 200 25.01 8.76 -3.49
C LYS A 200 24.17 7.50 -3.70
N GLN A 201 23.69 6.89 -2.63
CA GLN A 201 22.78 5.74 -2.71
C GLN A 201 21.43 6.15 -3.29
N GLN A 202 20.88 7.31 -2.89
CA GLN A 202 19.64 7.83 -3.48
C GLN A 202 19.80 8.09 -4.99
N VAL A 203 20.92 8.70 -5.43
CA VAL A 203 21.24 8.90 -6.85
C VAL A 203 21.35 7.56 -7.58
N ALA A 204 22.04 6.58 -6.99
CA ALA A 204 22.20 5.27 -7.61
C ALA A 204 20.84 4.59 -7.87
N ARG A 205 19.91 4.62 -6.88
CA ARG A 205 18.55 4.09 -7.03
C ARG A 205 17.74 4.84 -8.10
N LEU A 206 17.81 6.17 -8.13
CA LEU A 206 17.16 6.98 -9.15
C LEU A 206 17.64 6.61 -10.54
N VAL A 207 18.96 6.46 -10.72
CA VAL A 207 19.57 6.09 -12.01
C VAL A 207 19.17 4.68 -12.42
N GLU A 208 19.20 3.73 -11.51
CA GLU A 208 18.73 2.36 -11.73
C GLU A 208 17.25 2.33 -12.19
N PHE A 209 16.38 3.08 -11.52
CA PHE A 209 14.98 3.22 -11.92
C PHE A 209 14.85 3.76 -13.37
N LEU A 210 15.60 4.82 -13.70
CA LEU A 210 15.58 5.42 -15.03
C LEU A 210 16.12 4.49 -16.14
N GLU A 211 17.12 3.67 -15.81
CA GLU A 211 17.73 2.71 -16.74
C GLU A 211 16.85 1.48 -16.97
N ASN A 212 16.08 1.10 -15.96
CA ASN A 212 15.25 -0.09 -15.98
C ASN A 212 13.74 0.23 -16.06
N GLU A 213 13.36 1.41 -16.51
CA GLU A 213 11.96 1.87 -16.56
C GLU A 213 10.97 0.82 -17.12
N PRO A 214 11.25 0.08 -18.22
CA PRO A 214 10.33 -0.95 -18.70
C PRO A 214 10.14 -2.11 -17.69
N THR A 215 11.19 -2.46 -16.96
CA THR A 215 11.15 -3.48 -15.91
C THR A 215 10.36 -2.97 -14.71
N GLU A 216 10.57 -1.73 -14.30
CA GLU A 216 9.82 -1.11 -13.20
C GLU A 216 8.33 -1.00 -13.55
N LEU A 217 7.98 -0.63 -14.79
CA LEU A 217 6.60 -0.67 -15.26
C LEU A 217 6.01 -2.07 -15.22
N ALA A 218 6.75 -3.10 -15.62
CA ALA A 218 6.28 -4.48 -15.58
C ALA A 218 6.03 -4.95 -14.13
N LYS A 219 6.91 -4.62 -13.19
CA LYS A 219 6.73 -4.87 -11.75
C LYS A 219 5.49 -4.17 -11.22
N LEU A 220 5.33 -2.88 -11.53
CA LEU A 220 4.18 -2.08 -11.14
C LEU A 220 2.87 -2.68 -11.65
N ASN A 221 2.79 -3.02 -12.95
CA ASN A 221 1.60 -3.62 -13.56
C ASN A 221 1.24 -4.96 -12.89
N LYS A 222 2.25 -5.78 -12.57
CA LYS A 222 2.05 -7.04 -11.87
C LYS A 222 1.53 -6.83 -10.46
N ALA A 223 2.10 -5.87 -9.72
CA ALA A 223 1.65 -5.55 -8.36
C ALA A 223 0.22 -5.00 -8.34
N VAL A 224 -0.13 -4.10 -9.28
CA VAL A 224 -1.49 -3.57 -9.44
C VAL A 224 -2.48 -4.68 -9.77
N GLY A 225 -2.14 -5.57 -10.71
CA GLY A 225 -2.99 -6.72 -11.07
C GLY A 225 -3.22 -7.66 -9.89
N ALA A 226 -2.17 -7.99 -9.14
CA ALA A 226 -2.24 -8.84 -7.96
C ALA A 226 -3.06 -8.18 -6.84
N PHE A 227 -2.85 -6.89 -6.57
CA PHE A 227 -3.62 -6.15 -5.57
C PHE A 227 -5.12 -6.10 -5.91
N LYS A 228 -5.48 -5.88 -7.17
CA LYS A 228 -6.88 -5.95 -7.65
C LYS A 228 -7.47 -7.35 -7.50
N ALA A 229 -6.64 -8.38 -7.70
CA ALA A 229 -7.02 -9.77 -7.46
C ALA A 229 -6.99 -10.15 -5.97
N GLN A 230 -6.66 -9.17 -5.09
CA GLN A 230 -6.55 -9.32 -3.64
C GLN A 230 -5.48 -10.35 -3.20
N ASP A 231 -4.47 -10.53 -4.02
CA ASP A 231 -3.31 -11.39 -3.75
C ASP A 231 -2.13 -10.55 -3.24
N VAL A 232 -2.09 -10.36 -1.92
CA VAL A 232 -1.08 -9.53 -1.24
C VAL A 232 0.32 -10.13 -1.38
N ASP A 233 0.46 -11.46 -1.37
CA ASP A 233 1.76 -12.11 -1.49
C ASP A 233 2.36 -11.92 -2.89
N VAL A 234 1.56 -12.05 -3.94
CA VAL A 234 2.01 -11.79 -5.31
C VAL A 234 2.30 -10.30 -5.52
N ALA A 235 1.50 -9.39 -4.92
CA ALA A 235 1.77 -7.95 -4.96
C ALA A 235 3.12 -7.62 -4.30
N ALA A 236 3.37 -8.11 -3.08
CA ALA A 236 4.63 -7.93 -2.37
C ALA A 236 5.83 -8.51 -3.14
N LYS A 237 5.70 -9.70 -3.72
CA LYS A 237 6.76 -10.33 -4.52
C LYS A 237 7.08 -9.54 -5.80
N ALA A 238 6.12 -8.81 -6.35
CA ALA A 238 6.31 -8.06 -7.59
C ALA A 238 7.21 -6.83 -7.40
N THR A 239 7.04 -6.08 -6.30
CA THR A 239 7.78 -4.84 -6.02
C THR A 239 8.90 -5.01 -4.98
N GLY A 240 8.81 -6.03 -4.14
CA GLY A 240 9.60 -6.12 -2.92
C GLY A 240 9.12 -5.17 -1.83
N ALA A 241 9.58 -5.36 -0.61
CA ALA A 241 9.27 -4.47 0.51
C ALA A 241 9.87 -3.07 0.27
N HIS A 242 9.11 -2.04 0.65
CA HIS A 242 9.56 -0.64 0.54
C HIS A 242 10.41 -0.19 1.73
N VAL A 243 10.44 -0.98 2.80
CA VAL A 243 11.25 -0.73 4.00
C VAL A 243 12.22 -1.89 4.24
N SER A 244 13.23 -1.65 5.06
CA SER A 244 14.23 -2.66 5.41
C SER A 244 13.64 -3.78 6.27
N GLN A 245 14.26 -4.97 6.24
CA GLN A 245 13.87 -6.08 7.11
C GLN A 245 13.89 -5.73 8.61
N PRO A 246 14.92 -5.03 9.15
CA PRO A 246 14.88 -4.58 10.55
C PRO A 246 13.70 -3.65 10.86
N THR A 247 13.25 -2.84 9.90
CA THR A 247 12.05 -2.00 10.07
C THR A 247 10.79 -2.86 10.17
N LEU A 248 10.63 -3.88 9.32
CA LEU A 248 9.49 -4.81 9.38
C LEU A 248 9.46 -5.58 10.71
N GLU A 249 10.61 -5.99 11.21
CA GLU A 249 10.73 -6.66 12.52
C GLU A 249 10.34 -5.72 13.68
N ALA A 250 10.77 -4.46 13.61
CA ALA A 250 10.36 -3.43 14.58
C ALA A 250 8.84 -3.16 14.50
N TRP A 251 8.26 -3.15 13.29
CA TRP A 251 6.82 -3.03 13.11
C TRP A 251 6.07 -4.22 13.70
N ALA A 252 6.56 -5.44 13.50
CA ALA A 252 5.93 -6.64 14.07
C ALA A 252 5.91 -6.58 15.61
N ALA A 253 6.99 -6.12 16.24
CA ALA A 253 7.03 -5.88 17.68
C ALA A 253 6.08 -4.76 18.11
N LYS A 254 6.02 -3.66 17.36
CA LYS A 254 5.14 -2.51 17.65
C LYS A 254 3.67 -2.90 17.51
N VAL A 255 3.28 -3.65 16.47
CA VAL A 255 1.91 -4.17 16.29
C VAL A 255 1.49 -4.96 17.53
N GLN A 256 2.33 -5.87 18.02
CA GLN A 256 2.02 -6.68 19.19
C GLN A 256 1.84 -5.84 20.48
N THR A 257 2.66 -4.81 20.64
CA THR A 257 2.55 -3.88 21.79
C THR A 257 1.25 -3.09 21.71
N VAL A 258 0.98 -2.49 20.55
CA VAL A 258 -0.18 -1.61 20.34
C VAL A 258 -1.49 -2.38 20.44
N MET A 259 -1.58 -3.58 19.84
CA MET A 259 -2.79 -4.41 19.92
C MET A 259 -3.05 -4.98 21.32
N ALA A 260 -2.02 -5.09 22.16
CA ALA A 260 -2.18 -5.52 23.55
C ALA A 260 -2.80 -4.41 24.43
N GLU A 261 -2.62 -3.15 24.07
CA GLU A 261 -3.20 -2.00 24.78
C GLU A 261 -4.67 -1.80 24.40
N LYS A 262 -4.98 -1.81 23.10
CA LYS A 262 -6.32 -1.58 22.55
C LYS A 262 -6.51 -2.31 21.22
N PRO A 263 -7.75 -2.74 20.90
CA PRO A 263 -8.08 -3.18 19.54
C PRO A 263 -7.73 -2.12 18.52
N THR A 264 -6.93 -2.48 17.53
CA THR A 264 -6.31 -1.52 16.60
C THR A 264 -6.57 -1.90 15.15
N PHE A 265 -6.88 -0.91 14.32
CA PHE A 265 -6.92 -1.05 12.87
C PHE A 265 -5.61 -0.55 12.27
N PHE A 266 -4.86 -1.44 11.62
CA PHE A 266 -3.60 -1.11 10.96
C PHE A 266 -3.81 -0.99 9.45
N VAL A 267 -3.18 0.00 8.83
CA VAL A 267 -3.16 0.21 7.37
C VAL A 267 -1.71 0.14 6.89
N VAL A 268 -1.39 -0.90 6.11
CA VAL A 268 -0.01 -1.21 5.71
C VAL A 268 0.03 -1.53 4.21
N ASP A 269 0.99 -0.98 3.48
CA ASP A 269 1.16 -1.25 2.05
C ASP A 269 1.37 -2.75 1.80
N ALA A 270 0.71 -3.27 0.77
CA ALA A 270 0.78 -4.69 0.40
C ALA A 270 2.22 -5.16 0.17
N ALA A 271 3.11 -4.28 -0.31
CA ALA A 271 4.52 -4.58 -0.53
C ALA A 271 5.28 -4.92 0.77
N ASN A 272 4.88 -4.30 1.89
CA ASN A 272 5.48 -4.55 3.21
C ASN A 272 4.73 -5.64 4.00
N LEU A 273 3.51 -5.99 3.56
CA LEU A 273 2.62 -6.87 4.29
C LEU A 273 2.80 -8.33 3.90
N GLY A 274 2.88 -8.64 2.60
CA GLY A 274 2.91 -10.00 2.07
C GLY A 274 4.31 -10.60 1.93
N GLY A 275 4.34 -11.88 1.52
CA GLY A 275 5.56 -12.64 1.28
C GLY A 275 6.17 -13.29 2.53
N GLU A 276 7.21 -14.11 2.32
CA GLU A 276 7.83 -14.91 3.38
C GLU A 276 8.49 -14.07 4.49
N ASN A 277 8.94 -12.85 4.18
CA ASN A 277 9.56 -11.91 5.10
C ASN A 277 8.68 -10.70 5.40
N GLY A 278 7.42 -10.69 4.92
CA GLY A 278 6.48 -9.60 5.15
C GLY A 278 5.92 -9.57 6.57
N LEU A 279 5.28 -8.47 6.91
CA LEU A 279 4.76 -8.22 8.25
C LEU A 279 3.79 -9.32 8.74
N LEU A 280 2.93 -9.86 7.85
CA LEU A 280 2.01 -10.95 8.22
C LEU A 280 2.75 -12.21 8.66
N GLN A 281 3.83 -12.58 7.97
CA GLN A 281 4.61 -13.75 8.32
C GLN A 281 5.41 -13.52 9.60
N LEU A 282 5.97 -12.31 9.80
CA LEU A 282 6.65 -11.95 11.04
C LEU A 282 5.72 -12.03 12.26
N LEU A 283 4.46 -11.60 12.10
CA LEU A 283 3.45 -11.71 13.17
C LEU A 283 3.10 -13.18 13.48
N ARG A 284 2.96 -14.04 12.45
CA ARG A 284 2.77 -15.49 12.66
C ARG A 284 3.94 -16.12 13.40
N ASN A 285 5.17 -15.78 13.00
CA ASN A 285 6.38 -16.27 13.64
C ASN A 285 6.50 -15.83 15.11
N ALA A 286 5.90 -14.67 15.43
CA ALA A 286 5.82 -14.14 16.79
C ALA A 286 4.62 -14.69 17.61
N GLY A 287 3.91 -15.70 17.09
CA GLY A 287 2.81 -16.40 17.77
C GLY A 287 1.46 -15.68 17.65
N CYS A 288 1.30 -14.72 16.74
CA CYS A 288 -0.01 -14.14 16.46
C CYS A 288 -0.80 -15.06 15.51
N LYS A 289 -2.08 -15.22 15.79
CA LYS A 289 -3.04 -15.78 14.85
C LYS A 289 -3.39 -14.72 13.82
N VAL A 290 -3.19 -15.02 12.52
CA VAL A 290 -3.48 -14.12 11.40
C VAL A 290 -4.42 -14.84 10.45
N GLU A 291 -5.65 -14.37 10.40
CA GLU A 291 -6.75 -14.92 9.60
C GLU A 291 -7.17 -13.92 8.51
N LYS A 292 -7.64 -14.43 7.36
CA LYS A 292 -8.31 -13.62 6.32
C LYS A 292 -9.78 -13.56 6.58
#